data_892a00c53bcc86ddb659e2d36c540ea2
#
_entry.id   892a00c53bcc86ddb659e2d36c540ea2
#
_cell.length_a   1.000
_cell.length_b   1.000
_cell.length_c   1.000
_cell.angle_alpha   90.00
_cell.angle_beta   90.00
_cell.angle_gamma   90.00
#
_symmetry.space_group_name_H-M   'P 1'
#
loop_
_entity.id
_entity.type
_entity.pdbx_description
1 polymer ?
#
loop_
_entity_poly.entity_id
_entity_poly.type
_entity_poly.pdbx_seq_one_letter_code
_entity_poly.pdbx_strand_id
1 'polypeptide(L)'
;VKLGVLVYLENNDEHILMIHREKKDEHQGLWLAPGGKVEANEAPYETAVRETLEETGLHIKDPELKAVLSFPDEGDSPFGDEWHVFVFYTNSFSGTLTKDCPEGRLEWIPKNELTELASWEGDRLFTPRILEPGSFSAKFLYSGKTLLDYTFSECKHQV
;
A
#
# COMPACT_ATOMS: atom_id res chain seq x y z
N VAL A 1 9.95 -15.52 -4.21
CA VAL A 1 8.89 -14.52 -4.40
C VAL A 1 8.23 -14.21 -3.06
N LYS A 2 8.09 -12.94 -2.75
CA LYS A 2 7.41 -12.45 -1.54
C LYS A 2 6.06 -11.84 -1.93
N LEU A 3 5.07 -12.03 -1.08
CA LEU A 3 3.74 -11.46 -1.26
C LEU A 3 3.44 -10.49 -0.13
N GLY A 4 2.94 -9.32 -0.49
CA GLY A 4 2.57 -8.30 0.48
C GLY A 4 1.21 -7.69 0.18
N VAL A 5 0.73 -6.87 1.12
CA VAL A 5 -0.49 -6.09 0.95
C VAL A 5 -0.24 -4.63 1.32
N LEU A 6 -1.00 -3.75 0.71
CA LEU A 6 -1.16 -2.36 1.12
C LEU A 6 -2.65 -2.08 1.23
N VAL A 7 -3.04 -1.27 2.21
CA VAL A 7 -4.44 -0.94 2.46
C VAL A 7 -4.63 0.57 2.46
N TYR A 8 -5.40 1.06 1.50
CA TYR A 8 -5.81 2.47 1.43
C TYR A 8 -7.16 2.61 2.11
N LEU A 9 -7.15 3.20 3.29
CA LEU A 9 -8.32 3.36 4.14
C LEU A 9 -8.75 4.83 4.13
N GLU A 10 -9.98 5.08 3.71
CA GLU A 10 -10.51 6.44 3.59
C GLU A 10 -11.57 6.71 4.65
N ASN A 11 -11.46 7.85 5.35
CA ASN A 11 -12.46 8.27 6.33
C ASN A 11 -13.51 9.19 5.71
N ASN A 12 -14.48 9.65 6.53
CA ASN A 12 -15.59 10.51 6.07
C ASN A 12 -15.14 11.91 5.64
N ASP A 13 -13.95 12.32 5.98
CA ASP A 13 -13.39 13.62 5.57
C ASP A 13 -12.56 13.52 4.29
N GLU A 14 -12.60 12.37 3.60
CA GLU A 14 -11.83 12.08 2.39
C GLU A 14 -10.31 12.13 2.65
N HIS A 15 -9.90 11.70 3.85
CA HIS A 15 -8.50 11.54 4.21
C HIS A 15 -8.13 10.05 4.17
N ILE A 16 -6.88 9.77 3.82
CA ILE A 16 -6.32 8.43 3.74
C ILE A 16 -5.34 8.21 4.89
N LEU A 17 -5.43 7.08 5.56
CA LEU A 17 -4.54 6.74 6.66
C LEU A 17 -3.17 6.31 6.13
N MET A 18 -2.13 7.03 6.54
CA MET A 18 -0.77 6.76 6.12
C MET A 18 0.14 6.59 7.34
N ILE A 19 1.22 5.87 7.15
CA ILE A 19 2.27 5.67 8.15
C ILE A 19 3.53 6.41 7.70
N HIS A 20 4.01 7.32 8.55
CA HIS A 20 5.34 7.90 8.36
C HIS A 20 6.36 6.94 8.96
N ARG A 21 7.12 6.26 8.11
CA ARG A 21 7.99 5.16 8.50
C ARG A 21 9.17 5.66 9.34
N GLU A 22 9.26 5.22 10.59
CA GLU A 22 10.35 5.54 11.51
C GLU A 22 11.35 4.38 11.66
N LYS A 23 10.89 3.17 11.37
CA LYS A 23 11.72 1.97 11.41
C LYS A 23 12.91 2.10 10.46
N LYS A 24 14.09 1.71 10.92
CA LYS A 24 15.34 1.80 10.13
C LYS A 24 15.45 0.67 9.13
N ASP A 25 14.87 0.89 7.96
CA ASP A 25 14.96 -0.01 6.81
C ASP A 25 14.96 0.84 5.53
N GLU A 26 14.75 0.21 4.36
CA GLU A 26 14.75 0.89 3.05
C GLU A 26 13.62 1.91 2.90
N HIS A 27 12.60 1.85 3.76
CA HIS A 27 11.46 2.76 3.71
C HIS A 27 11.55 3.91 4.73
N GLN A 28 12.61 3.98 5.51
CA GLN A 28 12.73 4.99 6.58
C GLN A 28 12.54 6.41 6.05
N GLY A 29 11.71 7.20 6.74
CA GLY A 29 11.42 8.58 6.37
C GLY A 29 10.37 8.74 5.30
N LEU A 30 9.88 7.64 4.72
CA LEU A 30 8.85 7.68 3.68
C LEU A 30 7.46 7.43 4.28
N TRP A 31 6.44 7.89 3.55
CA TRP A 31 5.05 7.63 3.87
C TRP A 31 4.55 6.42 3.09
N LEU A 32 3.88 5.51 3.79
CA LEU A 32 3.36 4.27 3.22
C LEU A 32 1.94 4.04 3.74
N ALA A 33 1.13 3.36 2.94
CA ALA A 33 -0.14 2.84 3.43
C ALA A 33 0.12 1.69 4.42
N PRO A 34 -0.78 1.41 5.36
CA PRO A 34 -0.71 0.21 6.19
C PRO A 34 -0.62 -1.05 5.33
N GLY A 35 0.07 -2.05 5.80
CA GLY A 35 0.21 -3.31 5.10
C GLY A 35 1.23 -4.21 5.74
N GLY A 36 1.56 -5.29 5.05
CA GLY A 36 2.55 -6.24 5.53
C GLY A 36 2.62 -7.47 4.65
N LYS A 37 3.34 -8.46 5.12
CA LYS A 37 3.57 -9.74 4.44
C LYS A 37 2.38 -10.68 4.55
N VAL A 38 2.03 -11.32 3.45
CA VAL A 38 1.09 -12.44 3.45
C VAL A 38 1.77 -13.63 4.14
N GLU A 39 1.12 -14.18 5.16
CA GLU A 39 1.62 -15.34 5.89
C GLU A 39 1.19 -16.65 5.23
N ALA A 40 1.85 -17.75 5.60
CA ALA A 40 1.52 -19.08 5.08
C ALA A 40 0.03 -19.40 5.31
N ASN A 41 -0.63 -19.90 4.29
CA ASN A 41 -2.05 -20.29 4.29
C ASN A 41 -3.04 -19.14 4.48
N GLU A 42 -2.58 -17.91 4.37
CA GLU A 42 -3.40 -16.70 4.50
C GLU A 42 -3.74 -16.17 3.10
N ALA A 43 -5.00 -15.81 2.87
CA ALA A 43 -5.36 -15.10 1.66
C ALA A 43 -4.95 -13.62 1.80
N PRO A 44 -4.60 -12.92 0.70
CA PRO A 44 -4.28 -11.50 0.77
C PRO A 44 -5.35 -10.64 1.46
N TYR A 45 -6.64 -10.97 1.26
CA TYR A 45 -7.74 -10.32 1.96
C TYR A 45 -7.59 -10.45 3.48
N GLU A 46 -7.27 -11.65 3.96
CA GLU A 46 -7.08 -11.91 5.40
C GLU A 46 -5.88 -11.14 5.93
N THR A 47 -4.80 -11.05 5.16
CA THR A 47 -3.63 -10.25 5.50
C THR A 47 -3.98 -8.77 5.65
N ALA A 48 -4.78 -8.24 4.71
CA ALA A 48 -5.21 -6.84 4.74
C ALA A 48 -5.97 -6.54 6.04
N VAL A 49 -6.90 -7.41 6.44
CA VAL A 49 -7.66 -7.24 7.68
C VAL A 49 -6.75 -7.34 8.90
N ARG A 50 -5.91 -8.36 8.96
CA ARG A 50 -5.00 -8.62 10.10
C ARG A 50 -3.98 -7.51 10.28
N GLU A 51 -3.25 -7.14 9.23
CA GLU A 51 -2.19 -6.12 9.30
C GLU A 51 -2.76 -4.74 9.63
N THR A 52 -3.91 -4.39 9.07
CA THR A 52 -4.53 -3.11 9.38
C THR A 52 -4.91 -3.05 10.86
N LEU A 53 -5.48 -4.13 11.40
CA LEU A 53 -5.84 -4.19 12.81
C LEU A 53 -4.60 -4.10 13.72
N GLU A 54 -3.56 -4.85 13.39
CA GLU A 54 -2.30 -4.85 14.17
C GLU A 54 -1.62 -3.49 14.18
N GLU A 55 -1.55 -2.83 13.02
CA GLU A 55 -0.83 -1.57 12.88
C GLU A 55 -1.63 -0.35 13.31
N THR A 56 -2.96 -0.37 13.13
CA THR A 56 -3.79 0.82 13.30
C THR A 56 -4.85 0.72 14.38
N GLY A 57 -5.21 -0.48 14.81
CA GLY A 57 -6.33 -0.71 15.72
C GLY A 57 -7.70 -0.67 15.04
N LEU A 58 -7.74 -0.48 13.72
CA LEU A 58 -8.98 -0.39 12.97
C LEU A 58 -9.34 -1.72 12.31
N HIS A 59 -10.61 -2.09 12.43
CA HIS A 59 -11.18 -3.27 11.81
C HIS A 59 -11.85 -2.88 10.50
N ILE A 60 -11.21 -3.17 9.38
CA ILE A 60 -11.73 -2.82 8.06
C ILE A 60 -12.82 -3.81 7.62
N LYS A 61 -13.75 -3.30 6.81
CA LYS A 61 -14.86 -4.07 6.25
C LYS A 61 -14.85 -3.97 4.74
N ASP A 62 -15.15 -5.09 4.08
CA ASP A 62 -15.30 -5.18 2.63
C ASP A 62 -14.20 -4.50 1.82
N PRO A 63 -12.91 -4.74 2.12
CA PRO A 63 -11.84 -4.16 1.32
C PRO A 63 -11.90 -4.68 -0.13
N GLU A 64 -11.83 -3.75 -1.07
CA GLU A 64 -11.85 -4.03 -2.50
C GLU A 64 -10.43 -4.18 -3.02
N LEU A 65 -10.16 -5.25 -3.77
CA LEU A 65 -8.87 -5.41 -4.44
C LEU A 65 -8.78 -4.44 -5.63
N LYS A 66 -7.87 -3.50 -5.55
CA LYS A 66 -7.70 -2.44 -6.55
C LYS A 66 -6.55 -2.70 -7.51
N ALA A 67 -5.49 -3.33 -7.04
CA ALA A 67 -4.30 -3.51 -7.86
C ALA A 67 -3.42 -4.66 -7.40
N VAL A 68 -2.63 -5.17 -8.33
CA VAL A 68 -1.48 -6.01 -8.04
C VAL A 68 -0.26 -5.29 -8.59
N LEU A 69 0.69 -4.98 -7.70
CA LEU A 69 1.94 -4.30 -8.05
C LEU A 69 3.08 -5.30 -8.02
N SER A 70 3.90 -5.31 -9.05
CA SER A 70 5.04 -6.23 -9.17
C SER A 70 6.35 -5.46 -9.12
N PHE A 71 7.28 -5.95 -8.32
CA PHE A 71 8.60 -5.36 -8.13
C PHE A 71 9.65 -6.43 -8.43
N PRO A 72 10.22 -6.45 -9.64
CA PRO A 72 11.23 -7.45 -9.99
C PRO A 72 12.48 -7.32 -9.14
N ASP A 73 13.11 -8.44 -8.83
CA ASP A 73 14.40 -8.48 -8.19
C ASP A 73 15.49 -8.52 -9.27
N GLU A 74 15.69 -7.38 -9.93
CA GLU A 74 16.67 -7.23 -11.00
C GLU A 74 17.65 -6.11 -10.66
N GLY A 75 18.91 -6.27 -11.08
CA GLY A 75 19.93 -5.24 -10.88
C GLY A 75 20.09 -4.86 -9.42
N ASP A 76 20.02 -3.57 -9.13
CA ASP A 76 20.19 -3.00 -7.79
C ASP A 76 18.84 -2.73 -7.12
N SER A 77 17.95 -3.70 -7.15
CA SER A 77 16.63 -3.58 -6.49
C SER A 77 16.80 -3.42 -4.97
N PRO A 78 16.12 -2.43 -4.35
CA PRO A 78 16.28 -2.17 -2.92
C PRO A 78 15.46 -3.09 -2.02
N PHE A 79 14.58 -3.94 -2.58
CA PHE A 79 13.58 -4.67 -1.80
C PHE A 79 14.03 -6.08 -1.37
N GLY A 80 15.20 -6.52 -1.80
CA GLY A 80 15.81 -7.79 -1.38
C GLY A 80 15.28 -9.04 -2.06
N ASP A 81 14.04 -9.02 -2.54
CA ASP A 81 13.36 -10.13 -3.21
C ASP A 81 12.48 -9.61 -4.33
N GLU A 82 11.97 -10.52 -5.16
CA GLU A 82 10.86 -10.22 -6.06
C GLU A 82 9.57 -10.16 -5.23
N TRP A 83 8.84 -9.06 -5.35
CA TRP A 83 7.60 -8.84 -4.62
C TRP A 83 6.40 -8.69 -5.53
N HIS A 84 5.26 -9.24 -5.10
CA HIS A 84 3.95 -8.91 -5.64
C HIS A 84 3.10 -8.40 -4.49
N VAL A 85 2.52 -7.22 -4.65
CA VAL A 85 1.78 -6.52 -3.60
C VAL A 85 0.34 -6.33 -4.03
N PHE A 86 -0.57 -6.85 -3.21
CA PHE A 86 -2.01 -6.71 -3.41
C PHE A 86 -2.47 -5.43 -2.71
N VAL A 87 -3.07 -4.52 -3.46
CA VAL A 87 -3.52 -3.24 -2.93
C VAL A 87 -5.03 -3.26 -2.76
N PHE A 88 -5.48 -3.02 -1.53
CA PHE A 88 -6.89 -2.96 -1.16
C PHE A 88 -7.30 -1.54 -0.82
N TYR A 89 -8.56 -1.24 -1.04
CA TYR A 89 -9.19 0.02 -0.66
C TYR A 89 -10.47 -0.25 0.09
N THR A 90 -10.74 0.52 1.15
CA THR A 90 -12.03 0.53 1.82
C THR A 90 -12.30 1.89 2.46
N ASN A 91 -13.58 2.25 2.56
CA ASN A 91 -14.04 3.40 3.34
C ASN A 91 -14.94 2.96 4.51
N SER A 92 -14.94 1.69 4.84
CA SER A 92 -15.77 1.11 5.91
C SER A 92 -14.89 0.45 6.96
N PHE A 93 -14.99 0.91 8.19
CA PHE A 93 -14.18 0.38 9.29
C PHE A 93 -14.80 0.74 10.63
N SER A 94 -14.35 0.06 11.68
CA SER A 94 -14.73 0.33 13.06
C SER A 94 -13.49 0.26 13.95
N GLY A 95 -13.65 0.64 15.21
CA GLY A 95 -12.57 0.63 16.18
C GLY A 95 -11.96 2.00 16.41
N THR A 96 -10.89 2.02 17.16
CA THR A 96 -10.18 3.26 17.55
C THR A 96 -8.74 3.22 17.06
N LEU A 97 -8.31 4.29 16.43
CA LEU A 97 -6.93 4.41 15.95
C LEU A 97 -5.97 4.29 17.13
N THR A 98 -5.01 3.38 17.02
CA THR A 98 -3.97 3.21 18.03
C THR A 98 -3.01 4.40 18.02
N LYS A 99 -2.42 4.69 19.18
CA LYS A 99 -1.38 5.73 19.27
C LYS A 99 -0.01 5.17 19.01
N ASP A 100 0.15 3.86 19.20
CA ASP A 100 1.44 3.17 19.08
C ASP A 100 1.44 2.24 17.88
N CYS A 101 2.12 2.66 16.82
CA CYS A 101 2.38 1.82 15.67
C CYS A 101 3.89 1.51 15.63
N PRO A 102 4.28 0.21 15.67
CA PRO A 102 5.71 -0.14 15.68
C PRO A 102 6.45 0.29 14.41
N GLU A 103 5.74 0.49 13.31
CA GLU A 103 6.32 0.85 12.03
C GLU A 103 6.61 2.36 11.91
N GLY A 104 5.84 3.21 12.63
CA GLY A 104 5.98 4.65 12.55
C GLY A 104 4.76 5.39 13.05
N ARG A 105 4.63 6.65 12.63
CA ARG A 105 3.54 7.52 13.06
C ARG A 105 2.36 7.44 12.09
N LEU A 106 1.16 7.22 12.63
CA LEU A 106 -0.09 7.20 11.87
C LEU A 106 -0.65 8.61 11.71
N GLU A 107 -1.12 8.93 10.52
CA GLU A 107 -1.73 10.22 10.24
C GLU A 107 -2.75 10.10 9.10
N TRP A 108 -3.89 10.79 9.27
CA TRP A 108 -4.89 10.94 8.23
C TRP A 108 -4.48 12.08 7.30
N ILE A 109 -4.28 11.77 6.01
CA ILE A 109 -3.77 12.71 5.02
C ILE A 109 -4.88 13.04 4.01
N PRO A 110 -5.16 14.31 3.71
CA PRO A 110 -6.10 14.65 2.64
C PRO A 110 -5.71 14.00 1.31
N LYS A 111 -6.68 13.46 0.59
CA LYS A 111 -6.44 12.75 -0.67
C LYS A 111 -5.60 13.55 -1.66
N ASN A 112 -5.86 14.85 -1.76
CA ASN A 112 -5.15 15.72 -2.70
C ASN A 112 -3.70 16.05 -2.29
N GLU A 113 -3.28 15.62 -1.11
CA GLU A 113 -1.91 15.84 -0.63
C GLU A 113 -1.04 14.57 -0.69
N LEU A 114 -1.62 13.41 -1.01
CA LEU A 114 -0.91 12.14 -0.99
C LEU A 114 0.31 12.11 -1.91
N THR A 115 0.21 12.69 -3.10
CA THR A 115 1.30 12.71 -4.07
C THR A 115 2.41 13.69 -3.72
N GLU A 116 2.18 14.55 -2.73
CA GLU A 116 3.16 15.53 -2.24
C GLU A 116 4.03 14.97 -1.12
N LEU A 117 3.64 13.83 -0.54
CA LEU A 117 4.38 13.19 0.54
C LEU A 117 5.70 12.61 0.04
N ALA A 118 6.69 12.57 0.93
CA ALA A 118 7.91 11.82 0.67
C ALA A 118 7.55 10.33 0.55
N SER A 119 7.73 9.76 -0.62
CA SER A 119 7.34 8.38 -0.92
C SER A 119 8.27 7.79 -1.99
N TRP A 120 8.11 6.50 -2.25
CA TRP A 120 8.74 5.89 -3.42
C TRP A 120 8.17 6.55 -4.68
N GLU A 121 9.01 6.74 -5.71
CA GLU A 121 8.60 7.42 -6.93
C GLU A 121 7.37 6.77 -7.61
N GLY A 122 7.32 5.43 -7.59
CA GLY A 122 6.18 4.69 -8.16
C GLY A 122 4.88 4.93 -7.42
N ASP A 123 4.93 5.19 -6.12
CA ASP A 123 3.73 5.45 -5.30
C ASP A 123 2.96 6.67 -5.80
N ARG A 124 3.66 7.70 -6.28
CA ARG A 124 3.03 8.89 -6.85
C ARG A 124 2.27 8.59 -8.13
N LEU A 125 2.66 7.52 -8.82
CA LEU A 125 2.02 7.09 -10.06
C LEU A 125 0.80 6.21 -9.81
N PHE A 126 0.87 5.26 -8.87
CA PHE A 126 -0.24 4.34 -8.66
C PHE A 126 -1.27 4.82 -7.63
N THR A 127 -0.88 5.59 -6.61
CA THR A 127 -1.81 6.03 -5.55
C THR A 127 -3.05 6.73 -6.09
N PRO A 128 -2.96 7.68 -7.04
CA PRO A 128 -4.18 8.28 -7.60
C PRO A 128 -5.11 7.27 -8.26
N ARG A 129 -4.56 6.24 -8.90
CA ARG A 129 -5.36 5.19 -9.56
C ARG A 129 -6.09 4.29 -8.56
N ILE A 130 -5.51 4.10 -7.36
CA ILE A 130 -6.16 3.32 -6.29
C ILE A 130 -7.47 3.99 -5.86
N LEU A 131 -7.51 5.31 -5.88
CA LEU A 131 -8.65 6.11 -5.42
C LEU A 131 -9.71 6.33 -6.50
N GLU A 132 -9.47 5.85 -7.72
CA GLU A 132 -10.40 5.93 -8.83
C GLU A 132 -11.12 4.59 -9.05
N PRO A 133 -12.27 4.58 -9.77
CA PRO A 133 -12.92 3.32 -10.13
C PRO A 133 -12.03 2.42 -10.99
N GLY A 134 -12.26 1.11 -10.90
CA GLY A 134 -11.54 0.11 -11.67
C GLY A 134 -10.41 -0.53 -10.92
N SER A 135 -9.73 -1.46 -11.58
CA SER A 135 -8.58 -2.18 -11.05
C SER A 135 -7.51 -2.33 -12.12
N PHE A 136 -6.28 -2.59 -11.70
CA PHE A 136 -5.15 -2.66 -12.61
C PHE A 136 -4.04 -3.53 -12.05
N SER A 137 -3.10 -3.89 -12.92
CA SER A 137 -1.80 -4.41 -12.49
C SER A 137 -0.71 -3.45 -12.97
N ALA A 138 0.40 -3.41 -12.25
CA ALA A 138 1.51 -2.55 -12.60
C ALA A 138 2.83 -3.21 -12.22
N LYS A 139 3.90 -2.83 -12.93
CA LYS A 139 5.25 -3.28 -12.63
C LYS A 139 6.16 -2.05 -12.48
N PHE A 140 7.01 -2.07 -11.46
CA PHE A 140 7.95 -0.98 -11.16
C PHE A 140 9.34 -1.55 -10.99
N LEU A 141 10.27 -1.10 -11.81
CA LEU A 141 11.67 -1.51 -11.73
C LEU A 141 12.49 -0.38 -11.11
N TYR A 142 13.16 -0.67 -10.01
CA TYR A 142 14.00 0.28 -9.28
C TYR A 142 15.47 -0.08 -9.33
N SER A 143 16.31 0.96 -9.29
CA SER A 143 17.72 0.83 -8.94
C SER A 143 17.96 1.73 -7.74
N GLY A 144 18.22 1.13 -6.58
CA GLY A 144 18.24 1.90 -5.34
C GLY A 144 16.90 2.61 -5.15
N LYS A 145 16.91 3.92 -4.95
CA LYS A 145 15.70 4.73 -4.78
C LYS A 145 15.15 5.30 -6.09
N THR A 146 15.79 5.05 -7.20
CA THR A 146 15.41 5.59 -8.50
C THR A 146 14.52 4.63 -9.27
N LEU A 147 13.36 5.09 -9.70
CA LEU A 147 12.46 4.35 -10.58
C LEU A 147 13.03 4.39 -12.00
N LEU A 148 13.40 3.22 -12.55
CA LEU A 148 13.97 3.10 -13.90
C LEU A 148 12.91 2.94 -14.97
N ASP A 149 11.87 2.15 -14.68
CA ASP A 149 10.85 1.81 -15.66
C ASP A 149 9.57 1.38 -14.96
N TYR A 150 8.44 1.55 -15.63
CA TYR A 150 7.15 1.09 -15.10
C TYR A 150 6.16 0.82 -16.25
N THR A 151 5.20 -0.06 -15.97
CA THR A 151 4.09 -0.33 -16.89
C THR A 151 2.80 -0.48 -16.11
N PHE A 152 1.69 -0.07 -16.72
CA PHE A 152 0.34 -0.25 -16.19
C PHE A 152 -0.49 -1.06 -17.17
N SER A 153 -1.26 -2.01 -16.64
CA SER A 153 -2.22 -2.79 -17.41
C SER A 153 -3.57 -2.75 -16.69
N GLU A 154 -4.56 -2.17 -17.32
CA GLU A 154 -5.89 -2.07 -16.71
C GLU A 154 -6.66 -3.36 -16.88
N CYS A 155 -7.41 -3.74 -15.81
CA CYS A 155 -8.33 -4.85 -15.87
C CYS A 155 -9.61 -4.40 -16.57
N LYS A 156 -9.97 -5.10 -17.67
CA LYS A 156 -11.19 -4.81 -18.40
C LYS A 156 -12.31 -5.70 -17.89
N HIS A 157 -13.44 -5.08 -17.53
CA HIS A 157 -14.64 -5.82 -17.20
C HIS A 157 -15.43 -6.08 -18.46
N GLN A 158 -15.68 -7.35 -18.76
CA GLN A 158 -16.61 -7.74 -19.82
C GLN A 158 -17.98 -7.84 -19.24
N VAL A 159 -18.91 -7.17 -19.87
CA VAL A 159 -20.32 -7.19 -19.48
C VAL A 159 -21.05 -8.29 -20.27
#